data_1e500b1ddbfb005999fcaa74cdece9e8
#
_entry.id   1e500b1ddbfb005999fcaa74cdece9e8
#
_cell.length_a   1.000
_cell.length_b   1.000
_cell.length_c   1.000
_cell.angle_alpha   90.00
_cell.angle_beta   90.00
_cell.angle_gamma   90.00
#
_symmetry.space_group_name_H-M   'P 1'
#
loop_
_entity.id
_entity.type
_entity.pdbx_description
1 polymer ?
#
loop_
_entity_poly.entity_id
_entity_poly.type
_entity_poly.pdbx_seq_one_letter_code
_entity_poly.pdbx_strand_id
1 'polypeptide(L)'
;MLFRSYPPVALWLFIPFVVAPAVLWWAIPIGVTAWAIWRLQPRPEVWPLLALCVAWPTTLLKTWTGNPVIWSVAAMALATLYYWPAVFVVLKTSLFPFAFFGANRRSWWAALVVLVVLSLPFGPLWADWLASVVNSRGGGPLYSSLEVPMLLLPLIAWAGRTRTSGATKSSGRTRT
;
A
#
# COMPACT_ATOMS: atom_id res chain seq x y z
N MET A 1 9.72 19.05 -8.64
CA MET A 1 10.22 18.73 -7.29
C MET A 1 9.57 17.51 -6.61
N LEU A 2 8.78 16.69 -7.31
CA LEU A 2 8.07 15.52 -6.75
C LEU A 2 8.95 14.31 -6.42
N PHE A 3 10.10 14.18 -7.08
CA PHE A 3 10.96 12.97 -6.94
C PHE A 3 11.79 12.88 -5.66
N ARG A 4 11.89 13.96 -4.87
CA ARG A 4 12.70 13.95 -3.64
C ARG A 4 12.16 13.07 -2.51
N SER A 5 10.87 12.72 -2.57
CA SER A 5 10.20 11.94 -1.51
C SER A 5 10.22 10.43 -1.76
N TYR A 6 10.66 9.98 -2.94
CA TYR A 6 10.66 8.57 -3.32
C TYR A 6 12.09 8.05 -3.46
N PRO A 7 12.41 6.86 -2.93
CA PRO A 7 13.72 6.26 -3.12
C PRO A 7 13.95 5.89 -4.60
N PRO A 8 15.21 5.80 -5.05
CA PRO A 8 15.54 5.57 -6.46
C PRO A 8 14.90 4.31 -7.06
N VAL A 9 14.74 3.26 -6.27
CA VAL A 9 14.08 2.02 -6.72
C VAL A 9 12.61 2.23 -7.15
N ALA A 10 11.97 3.31 -6.72
CA ALA A 10 10.61 3.66 -7.18
C ALA A 10 10.58 4.00 -8.69
N LEU A 11 11.73 4.28 -9.31
CA LEU A 11 11.80 4.52 -10.76
C LEU A 11 11.28 3.33 -11.57
N TRP A 12 11.46 2.10 -11.09
CA TRP A 12 10.88 0.93 -11.74
C TRP A 12 9.35 1.01 -11.89
N LEU A 13 8.69 1.65 -10.94
CA LEU A 13 7.24 1.86 -11.02
C LEU A 13 6.87 2.82 -12.16
N PHE A 14 7.70 3.81 -12.46
CA PHE A 14 7.38 4.85 -13.45
C PHE A 14 7.71 4.44 -14.87
N ILE A 15 8.72 3.56 -15.09
CA ILE A 15 9.21 3.17 -16.42
C ILE A 15 8.08 2.68 -17.34
N PRO A 16 7.17 1.78 -16.93
CA PRO A 16 6.11 1.31 -17.82
C PRO A 16 5.18 2.44 -18.31
N PHE A 17 5.03 3.49 -17.51
CA PHE A 17 4.11 4.60 -17.80
C PHE A 17 4.71 5.70 -18.66
N VAL A 18 5.98 5.57 -19.06
CA VAL A 18 6.57 6.43 -20.08
C VAL A 18 5.91 6.19 -21.45
N VAL A 19 5.51 4.94 -21.72
CA VAL A 19 4.91 4.53 -23.00
C VAL A 19 3.44 4.11 -22.87
N ALA A 20 2.99 3.77 -21.67
CA ALA A 20 1.61 3.33 -21.42
C ALA A 20 0.64 4.53 -21.39
N PRO A 21 -0.62 4.35 -21.79
CA PRO A 21 -1.64 5.39 -21.64
C PRO A 21 -1.74 5.93 -20.22
N ALA A 22 -1.73 7.24 -20.06
CA ALA A 22 -1.72 7.90 -18.75
C ALA A 22 -2.90 7.44 -17.85
N VAL A 23 -4.05 7.09 -18.43
CA VAL A 23 -5.21 6.60 -17.67
C VAL A 23 -4.90 5.35 -16.84
N LEU A 24 -3.97 4.50 -17.28
CA LEU A 24 -3.58 3.29 -16.56
C LEU A 24 -2.88 3.61 -15.23
N TRP A 25 -2.26 4.79 -15.13
CA TRP A 25 -1.65 5.25 -13.89
C TRP A 25 -2.64 5.33 -12.72
N TRP A 26 -3.90 5.66 -13.01
CA TRP A 26 -4.99 5.70 -12.02
C TRP A 26 -5.79 4.40 -12.01
N ALA A 27 -6.11 3.87 -13.19
CA ALA A 27 -7.02 2.73 -13.32
C ALA A 27 -6.47 1.50 -12.60
N ILE A 28 -5.16 1.22 -12.73
CA ILE A 28 -4.55 0.04 -12.11
C ILE A 28 -4.62 0.11 -10.58
N PRO A 29 -4.07 1.12 -9.88
CA PRO A 29 -4.08 1.12 -8.42
C PRO A 29 -5.48 1.26 -7.83
N ILE A 30 -6.38 2.02 -8.47
CA ILE A 30 -7.78 2.13 -8.03
C ILE A 30 -8.49 0.79 -8.21
N GLY A 31 -8.34 0.16 -9.37
CA GLY A 31 -8.95 -1.14 -9.66
C GLY A 31 -8.44 -2.25 -8.73
N VAL A 32 -7.13 -2.29 -8.48
CA VAL A 32 -6.52 -3.24 -7.52
C VAL A 32 -7.06 -3.02 -6.11
N THR A 33 -7.15 -1.76 -5.67
CA THR A 33 -7.69 -1.43 -4.34
C THR A 33 -9.16 -1.84 -4.22
N ALA A 34 -9.98 -1.48 -5.20
CA ALA A 34 -11.39 -1.85 -5.23
C ALA A 34 -11.59 -3.37 -5.26
N TRP A 35 -10.81 -4.08 -6.09
CA TRP A 35 -10.82 -5.53 -6.16
C TRP A 35 -10.44 -6.19 -4.83
N ALA A 36 -9.38 -5.71 -4.16
CA ALA A 36 -8.97 -6.24 -2.88
C ALA A 36 -10.04 -6.03 -1.79
N ILE A 37 -10.66 -4.84 -1.73
CA ILE A 37 -11.76 -4.55 -0.81
C ILE A 37 -12.95 -5.47 -1.11
N TRP A 38 -13.29 -5.65 -2.40
CA TRP A 38 -14.35 -6.57 -2.80
C TRP A 38 -14.06 -8.01 -2.36
N ARG A 39 -12.82 -8.48 -2.49
CA ARG A 39 -12.40 -9.83 -2.03
C ARG A 39 -12.47 -10.01 -0.52
N LEU A 40 -12.26 -8.95 0.24
CA LEU A 40 -12.33 -8.99 1.70
C LEU A 40 -13.74 -9.10 2.25
N GLN A 41 -14.77 -8.76 1.45
CA GLN A 41 -16.19 -8.78 1.85
C GLN A 41 -16.39 -8.10 3.23
N PRO A 42 -16.07 -6.81 3.37
CA PRO A 42 -16.18 -6.12 4.64
C PRO A 42 -17.65 -6.07 5.09
N ARG A 43 -17.86 -6.14 6.42
CA ARG A 43 -19.20 -6.04 7.00
C ARG A 43 -19.81 -4.67 6.73
N PRO A 44 -21.15 -4.57 6.65
CA PRO A 44 -21.84 -3.31 6.40
C PRO A 44 -21.46 -2.18 7.37
N GLU A 45 -21.16 -2.53 8.63
CA GLU A 45 -20.86 -1.56 9.69
C GLU A 45 -19.58 -0.74 9.42
N VAL A 46 -18.65 -1.27 8.61
CA VAL A 46 -17.39 -0.55 8.31
C VAL A 46 -17.49 0.33 7.07
N TRP A 47 -18.55 0.21 6.26
CA TRP A 47 -18.72 1.01 5.05
C TRP A 47 -18.73 2.52 5.28
N PRO A 48 -19.35 3.06 6.36
CA PRO A 48 -19.25 4.49 6.65
C PRO A 48 -17.81 4.96 6.86
N LEU A 49 -16.96 4.15 7.53
CA LEU A 49 -15.54 4.47 7.72
C LEU A 49 -14.76 4.41 6.41
N LEU A 50 -15.06 3.42 5.55
CA LEU A 50 -14.46 3.35 4.22
C LEU A 50 -14.84 4.56 3.38
N ALA A 51 -16.11 4.95 3.40
CA ALA A 51 -16.59 6.15 2.72
C ALA A 51 -15.89 7.41 3.23
N LEU A 52 -15.70 7.54 4.54
CA LEU A 52 -14.98 8.66 5.15
C LEU A 52 -13.51 8.70 4.67
N CYS A 53 -12.82 7.57 4.60
CA CYS A 53 -11.44 7.49 4.10
C CYS A 53 -11.36 7.90 2.62
N VAL A 54 -12.34 7.50 1.79
CA VAL A 54 -12.41 7.90 0.38
C VAL A 54 -12.72 9.39 0.23
N ALA A 55 -13.69 9.88 1.01
CA ALA A 55 -14.10 11.30 0.99
C ALA A 55 -13.08 12.24 1.66
N TRP A 56 -12.03 11.69 2.30
CA TRP A 56 -11.03 12.50 2.97
C TRP A 56 -10.36 13.46 1.98
N PRO A 57 -10.26 14.77 2.29
CA PRO A 57 -9.79 15.76 1.32
C PRO A 57 -8.43 15.42 0.70
N THR A 58 -7.50 14.92 1.50
CA THR A 58 -6.18 14.51 0.99
C THR A 58 -6.28 13.30 0.07
N THR A 59 -7.18 12.34 0.34
CA THR A 59 -7.42 11.18 -0.54
C THR A 59 -7.89 11.64 -1.90
N LEU A 60 -8.90 12.52 -1.95
CA LEU A 60 -9.43 13.07 -3.19
C LEU A 60 -8.38 13.85 -3.94
N LEU A 61 -7.65 14.76 -3.27
CA LEU A 61 -6.62 15.57 -3.90
C LEU A 61 -5.48 14.71 -4.47
N LYS A 62 -4.96 13.75 -3.70
CA LYS A 62 -3.85 12.87 -4.13
C LYS A 62 -4.27 11.95 -5.27
N THR A 63 -5.50 11.45 -5.24
CA THR A 63 -6.06 10.67 -6.34
C THR A 63 -6.20 11.52 -7.58
N TRP A 64 -6.80 12.71 -7.47
CA TRP A 64 -6.98 13.61 -8.59
C TRP A 64 -5.66 14.03 -9.25
N THR A 65 -4.65 14.35 -8.45
CA THR A 65 -3.33 14.77 -8.94
C THR A 65 -2.46 13.62 -9.45
N GLY A 66 -2.93 12.36 -9.40
CA GLY A 66 -2.14 11.19 -9.80
C GLY A 66 -0.92 10.96 -8.92
N ASN A 67 -0.99 11.33 -7.64
CA ASN A 67 0.15 11.17 -6.74
C ASN A 67 0.51 9.68 -6.58
N PRO A 68 1.80 9.30 -6.66
CA PRO A 68 2.24 7.91 -6.51
C PRO A 68 1.80 7.21 -5.22
N VAL A 69 1.30 7.93 -4.21
CA VAL A 69 0.75 7.32 -2.99
C VAL A 69 -0.42 6.36 -3.28
N ILE A 70 -1.16 6.55 -4.37
CA ILE A 70 -2.23 5.63 -4.78
C ILE A 70 -1.70 4.20 -5.02
N TRP A 71 -0.45 4.07 -5.47
CA TRP A 71 0.23 2.79 -5.63
C TRP A 71 0.61 2.15 -4.29
N SER A 72 0.98 2.97 -3.29
CA SER A 72 1.19 2.47 -1.93
C SER A 72 -0.11 1.96 -1.30
N VAL A 73 -1.24 2.63 -1.59
CA VAL A 73 -2.57 2.16 -1.17
C VAL A 73 -2.91 0.82 -1.84
N ALA A 74 -2.66 0.68 -3.14
CA ALA A 74 -2.88 -0.58 -3.86
C ALA A 74 -1.97 -1.70 -3.33
N ALA A 75 -0.69 -1.41 -3.06
CA ALA A 75 0.23 -2.35 -2.45
C ALA A 75 -0.26 -2.80 -1.06
N MET A 76 -0.76 -1.86 -0.25
CA MET A 76 -1.34 -2.17 1.06
C MET A 76 -2.62 -2.98 0.93
N ALA A 77 -3.47 -2.68 -0.05
CA ALA A 77 -4.67 -3.45 -0.33
C ALA A 77 -4.34 -4.90 -0.71
N LEU A 78 -3.35 -5.12 -1.57
CA LEU A 78 -2.84 -6.46 -1.88
C LEU A 78 -2.22 -7.14 -0.65
N ALA A 79 -1.53 -6.37 0.21
CA ALA A 79 -0.90 -6.90 1.41
C ALA A 79 -1.92 -7.50 2.39
N THR A 80 -3.15 -7.00 2.43
CA THR A 80 -4.22 -7.58 3.23
C THR A 80 -4.62 -8.99 2.78
N LEU A 81 -4.30 -9.36 1.54
CA LEU A 81 -4.55 -10.69 0.96
C LEU A 81 -3.30 -11.58 0.96
N TYR A 82 -2.12 -11.03 0.65
CA TYR A 82 -0.91 -11.80 0.33
C TYR A 82 0.30 -11.48 1.22
N TYR A 83 0.25 -10.46 2.09
CA TYR A 83 1.30 -9.95 2.99
C TYR A 83 2.55 -9.36 2.30
N TRP A 84 3.15 -10.04 1.31
CA TRP A 84 4.39 -9.60 0.66
C TRP A 84 4.32 -8.24 -0.04
N PRO A 85 3.18 -7.78 -0.60
CA PRO A 85 3.14 -6.48 -1.24
C PRO A 85 3.32 -5.30 -0.28
N ALA A 86 3.16 -5.52 1.05
CA ALA A 86 3.40 -4.47 2.03
C ALA A 86 4.80 -3.86 1.91
N VAL A 87 5.80 -4.64 1.48
CA VAL A 87 7.17 -4.17 1.28
C VAL A 87 7.23 -2.97 0.32
N PHE A 88 6.36 -2.92 -0.69
CA PHE A 88 6.35 -1.80 -1.65
C PHE A 88 5.86 -0.48 -1.07
N VAL A 89 5.24 -0.50 0.12
CA VAL A 89 4.90 0.73 0.85
C VAL A 89 6.17 1.49 1.28
N VAL A 90 7.32 0.79 1.41
CA VAL A 90 8.65 1.42 1.65
C VAL A 90 9.01 2.44 0.57
N LEU A 91 8.51 2.27 -0.66
CA LEU A 91 8.73 3.21 -1.76
C LEU A 91 8.21 4.62 -1.44
N LYS A 92 7.40 4.76 -0.40
CA LYS A 92 7.03 6.05 0.17
C LYS A 92 7.47 6.11 1.63
N THR A 93 8.58 6.78 1.88
CA THR A 93 9.21 6.86 3.20
C THR A 93 8.32 7.40 4.32
N SER A 94 7.40 8.31 3.99
CA SER A 94 6.42 8.84 4.96
C SER A 94 5.42 7.78 5.47
N LEU A 95 5.30 6.64 4.81
CA LEU A 95 4.38 5.57 5.14
C LEU A 95 5.10 4.29 5.59
N PHE A 96 6.40 4.39 5.85
CA PHE A 96 7.29 3.28 6.21
C PHE A 96 6.73 2.35 7.32
N PRO A 97 6.07 2.82 8.39
CA PRO A 97 5.54 1.92 9.41
C PRO A 97 4.54 0.90 8.86
N PHE A 98 3.78 1.24 7.83
CA PHE A 98 2.80 0.34 7.21
C PHE A 98 3.45 -0.78 6.38
N ALA A 99 4.70 -0.58 5.95
CA ALA A 99 5.45 -1.60 5.21
C ALA A 99 5.69 -2.87 6.05
N PHE A 100 5.70 -2.77 7.38
CA PHE A 100 5.87 -3.93 8.27
C PHE A 100 4.62 -4.79 8.41
N PHE A 101 3.52 -4.46 7.76
CA PHE A 101 2.34 -5.32 7.72
C PHE A 101 2.69 -6.69 7.12
N GLY A 102 2.63 -7.71 7.94
CA GLY A 102 2.99 -9.07 7.54
C GLY A 102 4.49 -9.42 7.62
N ALA A 103 5.32 -8.61 8.29
CA ALA A 103 6.76 -8.87 8.48
C ALA A 103 7.08 -10.20 9.20
N ASN A 104 6.10 -10.81 9.88
CA ASN A 104 6.20 -12.14 10.47
C ASN A 104 6.10 -13.28 9.42
N ARG A 105 5.87 -12.99 8.14
CA ARG A 105 5.73 -13.95 7.05
C ARG A 105 7.00 -14.05 6.21
N ARG A 106 7.40 -15.27 5.85
CA ARG A 106 8.60 -15.51 5.01
C ARG A 106 8.48 -14.82 3.63
N SER A 107 7.27 -14.76 3.06
CA SER A 107 7.02 -14.10 1.78
C SER A 107 7.32 -12.60 1.82
N TRP A 108 7.14 -11.95 2.96
CA TRP A 108 7.50 -10.56 3.15
C TRP A 108 9.02 -10.34 3.03
N TRP A 109 9.82 -11.19 3.70
CA TRP A 109 11.28 -11.11 3.63
C TRP A 109 11.80 -11.43 2.23
N ALA A 110 11.20 -12.41 1.54
CA ALA A 110 11.54 -12.69 0.14
C ALA A 110 11.30 -11.47 -0.76
N ALA A 111 10.16 -10.80 -0.59
CA ALA A 111 9.86 -9.57 -1.34
C ALA A 111 10.82 -8.43 -0.99
N LEU A 112 11.25 -8.31 0.28
CA LEU A 112 12.25 -7.33 0.68
C LEU A 112 13.59 -7.59 -0.01
N VAL A 113 14.05 -8.84 -0.05
CA VAL A 113 15.27 -9.22 -0.76
C VAL A 113 15.17 -8.85 -2.25
N VAL A 114 14.04 -9.17 -2.90
CA VAL A 114 13.81 -8.79 -4.30
C VAL A 114 13.87 -7.26 -4.47
N LEU A 115 13.24 -6.50 -3.57
CA LEU A 115 13.28 -5.04 -3.63
C LEU A 115 14.71 -4.50 -3.47
N VAL A 116 15.50 -5.08 -2.56
CA VAL A 116 16.92 -4.71 -2.37
C VAL A 116 17.72 -5.02 -3.64
N VAL A 117 17.55 -6.20 -4.23
CA VAL A 117 18.23 -6.56 -5.49
C VAL A 117 17.85 -5.60 -6.61
N LEU A 118 16.56 -5.27 -6.75
CA LEU A 118 16.09 -4.30 -7.74
C LEU A 118 16.60 -2.88 -7.48
N SER A 119 17.06 -2.58 -6.27
CA SER A 119 17.62 -1.27 -5.93
C SER A 119 19.11 -1.12 -6.31
N LEU A 120 19.83 -2.23 -6.52
CA LEU A 120 21.27 -2.21 -6.81
C LEU A 120 21.67 -1.39 -8.03
N PRO A 121 20.93 -1.41 -9.17
CA PRO A 121 21.27 -0.60 -10.33
C PRO A 121 21.27 0.92 -10.07
N PHE A 122 20.59 1.34 -9.01
CA PHE A 122 20.46 2.75 -8.63
C PHE A 122 21.48 3.20 -7.58
N GLY A 123 22.53 2.41 -7.34
CA GLY A 123 23.54 2.66 -6.30
C GLY A 123 23.97 4.13 -6.15
N PRO A 124 24.41 4.81 -7.22
CA PRO A 124 24.83 6.22 -7.14
C PRO A 124 23.71 7.17 -6.71
N LEU A 125 22.47 6.91 -7.15
CA LEU A 125 21.31 7.76 -6.87
C LEU A 125 20.86 7.70 -5.40
N TRP A 126 21.26 6.65 -4.67
CA TRP A 126 20.96 6.53 -3.24
C TRP A 126 21.66 7.60 -2.40
N ALA A 127 22.90 7.93 -2.73
CA ALA A 127 23.64 8.99 -2.04
C ALA A 127 22.95 10.35 -2.22
N ASP A 128 22.55 10.68 -3.44
CA ASP A 128 21.84 11.92 -3.78
C ASP A 128 20.47 11.99 -3.11
N TRP A 129 19.76 10.86 -3.09
CA TRP A 129 18.47 10.76 -2.43
C TRP A 129 18.59 10.95 -0.93
N LEU A 130 19.55 10.29 -0.25
CA LEU A 130 19.82 10.46 1.18
C LEU A 130 20.18 11.91 1.51
N ALA A 131 21.05 12.52 0.72
CA ALA A 131 21.39 13.94 0.88
C ALA A 131 20.14 14.83 0.77
N SER A 132 19.27 14.55 -0.20
CA SER A 132 18.01 15.28 -0.38
C SER A 132 17.06 15.11 0.81
N VAL A 133 16.96 13.89 1.36
CA VAL A 133 16.10 13.59 2.54
C VAL A 133 16.67 14.31 3.78
N VAL A 134 17.97 14.27 4.00
CA VAL A 134 18.63 14.95 5.15
C VAL A 134 18.42 16.46 5.06
N ASN A 135 18.63 17.04 3.88
CA ASN A 135 18.49 18.48 3.68
C ASN A 135 17.02 18.96 3.75
N SER A 136 16.05 18.07 3.51
CA SER A 136 14.63 18.40 3.60
C SER A 136 14.10 18.51 5.04
N ARG A 137 14.89 18.07 6.03
CA ARG A 137 14.49 18.10 7.46
C ARG A 137 14.25 19.51 8.01
N GLY A 138 14.74 20.55 7.34
CA GLY A 138 14.48 21.94 7.73
C GLY A 138 13.08 22.47 7.38
N GLY A 139 12.25 21.71 6.66
CA GLY A 139 11.02 22.22 6.07
C GLY A 139 9.70 21.55 6.48
N GLY A 140 9.72 20.55 7.37
CA GLY A 140 8.47 19.90 7.80
C GLY A 140 8.64 18.44 8.23
N PRO A 141 7.60 17.83 8.82
CA PRO A 141 7.68 16.44 9.26
C PRO A 141 7.85 15.50 8.06
N LEU A 142 8.79 14.56 8.17
CA LEU A 142 8.99 13.47 7.20
C LEU A 142 7.73 12.63 6.99
N TYR A 143 6.81 12.68 7.94
CA TYR A 143 5.58 11.91 7.96
C TYR A 143 4.40 12.80 7.66
N SER A 144 3.73 12.56 6.56
CA SER A 144 2.45 13.20 6.26
C SER A 144 1.32 12.41 6.90
N SER A 145 0.96 12.78 8.13
CA SER A 145 -0.21 12.18 8.84
C SER A 145 -1.50 12.32 8.03
N LEU A 146 -1.57 13.30 7.14
CA LEU A 146 -2.72 13.54 6.27
C LEU A 146 -2.94 12.44 5.21
N GLU A 147 -1.92 11.63 4.91
CA GLU A 147 -2.02 10.52 3.95
C GLU A 147 -2.39 9.19 4.64
N VAL A 148 -2.33 9.14 5.96
CA VAL A 148 -2.68 7.92 6.75
C VAL A 148 -4.09 7.41 6.42
N PRO A 149 -5.14 8.23 6.32
CA PRO A 149 -6.49 7.75 5.99
C PRO A 149 -6.56 6.95 4.69
N MET A 150 -5.70 7.26 3.70
CA MET A 150 -5.64 6.49 2.44
C MET A 150 -5.19 5.03 2.67
N LEU A 151 -4.20 4.81 3.55
CA LEU A 151 -3.71 3.45 3.87
C LEU A 151 -4.60 2.75 4.89
N LEU A 152 -5.36 3.50 5.69
CA LEU A 152 -6.36 2.91 6.58
C LEU A 152 -7.51 2.29 5.80
N LEU A 153 -7.82 2.76 4.59
CA LEU A 153 -8.89 2.22 3.75
C LEU A 153 -8.81 0.68 3.61
N PRO A 154 -7.73 0.08 3.07
CA PRO A 154 -7.64 -1.37 2.97
C PRO A 154 -7.50 -2.07 4.33
N LEU A 155 -6.94 -1.42 5.34
CA LEU A 155 -6.80 -2.00 6.68
C LEU A 155 -8.15 -2.08 7.40
N ILE A 156 -9.00 -1.08 7.28
CA ILE A 156 -10.37 -1.08 7.82
C ILE A 156 -11.18 -2.18 7.15
N ALA A 157 -11.10 -2.31 5.82
CA ALA A 157 -11.75 -3.38 5.08
C ALA A 157 -11.26 -4.76 5.56
N TRP A 158 -9.95 -4.93 5.78
CA TRP A 158 -9.37 -6.16 6.29
C TRP A 158 -9.79 -6.48 7.72
N ALA A 159 -9.81 -5.50 8.61
CA ALA A 159 -10.22 -5.68 10.00
C ALA A 159 -11.72 -6.01 10.10
N GLY A 160 -12.54 -5.36 9.27
CA GLY A 160 -13.97 -5.56 9.19
C GLY A 160 -14.45 -6.73 8.33
N ARG A 161 -13.53 -7.55 7.77
CA ARG A 161 -13.93 -8.68 6.92
C ARG A 161 -14.81 -9.69 7.66
N THR A 162 -15.76 -10.26 6.96
CA THR A 162 -16.54 -11.38 7.47
C THR A 162 -15.64 -12.59 7.63
N ARG A 163 -15.33 -12.97 8.88
CA ARG A 163 -14.73 -14.27 9.15
C ARG A 163 -15.82 -15.30 8.91
N THR A 164 -15.71 -16.11 7.86
CA THR A 164 -16.47 -17.36 7.78
C THR A 164 -16.04 -18.17 8.98
N SER A 165 -16.84 -18.14 10.04
CA SER A 165 -16.74 -19.12 11.13
C SER A 165 -16.87 -20.48 10.45
N GLY A 166 -15.74 -21.21 10.38
CA GLY A 166 -15.76 -22.61 10.03
C GLY A 166 -16.74 -23.28 10.99
N ALA A 167 -17.99 -23.45 10.52
CA ALA A 167 -18.96 -24.26 11.23
C ALA A 167 -18.29 -25.62 11.37
N THR A 168 -17.80 -25.88 12.56
CA THR A 168 -17.40 -27.19 13.03
C THR A 168 -18.62 -28.05 12.79
N LYS A 169 -18.64 -28.80 11.68
CA LYS A 169 -19.53 -29.95 11.53
C LYS A 169 -19.15 -30.90 12.64
N SER A 170 -19.73 -30.68 13.82
CA SER A 170 -19.91 -31.69 14.82
C SER A 170 -20.78 -32.77 14.19
N SER A 171 -20.15 -33.66 13.46
CA SER A 171 -20.72 -34.92 13.04
C SER A 171 -21.10 -35.67 14.31
N GLY A 172 -22.36 -35.56 14.70
CA GLY A 172 -22.96 -36.41 15.69
C GLY A 172 -22.82 -37.88 15.26
N ARG A 173 -21.78 -38.52 15.78
CA ARG A 173 -21.61 -39.98 15.67
C ARG A 173 -22.51 -40.58 16.73
N THR A 174 -23.79 -40.77 16.39
CA THR A 174 -24.69 -41.67 17.09
C THR A 174 -24.11 -43.08 17.01
N ARG A 175 -23.52 -43.53 18.12
CA ARG A 175 -23.23 -44.96 18.34
C ARG A 175 -24.56 -45.62 18.76
N THR A 176 -25.11 -46.46 17.90
CA THR A 176 -26.00 -47.56 18.27
C THR A 176 -25.14 -48.81 18.42
#